data_f036117ce21f5f9b0136405ab9537882
#
_entry.id   f036117ce21f5f9b0136405ab9537882
#
_cell.length_a   1.000
_cell.length_b   1.000
_cell.length_c   1.000
_cell.angle_alpha   90.00
_cell.angle_beta   90.00
_cell.angle_gamma   90.00
#
_symmetry.space_group_name_H-M   'P 1'
#
loop_
_entity.id
_entity.type
_entity.pdbx_description
1 polymer ?
#
loop_
_entity_poly.entity_id
_entity_poly.type
_entity_poly.pdbx_seq_one_letter_code
_entity_poly.pdbx_strand_id
1 'polypeptide(L)'
;GMSLFFNGVIFASTLNYGAIVGIDTLGIPNATYAVVLMASSLAGAAASVILGWLSDRVRDRRLLVVACALTGAIGFGAIYLIRDQLSFILVTCAVMPFAFAIFSQIMAHARVHLTAAQPGRADFMISALRTVFAVAWAIVPPFVGILAASTSVFEIYAVAAAAFLVIAAIYLVMLWTDRAAWTAGKAGGARAAPVRPT
;
A
#
# COMPACT_ATOMS: atom_id res chain seq x y z
N GLY A 1 -1.11 -1.77 -12.64
CA GLY A 1 -0.39 -3.04 -12.43
C GLY A 1 0.76 -2.90 -11.45
N MET A 2 1.67 -1.93 -11.67
CA MET A 2 2.90 -1.77 -10.88
C MET A 2 2.64 -1.60 -9.37
N SER A 3 1.69 -0.77 -8.96
CA SER A 3 1.35 -0.60 -7.54
C SER A 3 0.87 -1.88 -6.86
N LEU A 4 0.14 -2.76 -7.58
CA LEU A 4 -0.30 -4.06 -7.05
C LEU A 4 0.85 -5.06 -6.96
N PHE A 5 1.80 -5.02 -7.88
CA PHE A 5 3.02 -5.81 -7.75
C PHE A 5 3.79 -5.45 -6.49
N PHE A 6 4.09 -4.16 -6.27
CA PHE A 6 4.77 -3.72 -5.05
C PHE A 6 3.96 -3.99 -3.78
N ASN A 7 2.65 -3.90 -3.85
CA ASN A 7 1.80 -4.33 -2.74
C ASN A 7 1.95 -5.84 -2.46
N GLY A 8 2.03 -6.67 -3.50
CA GLY A 8 2.35 -8.09 -3.36
C GLY A 8 3.72 -8.33 -2.73
N VAL A 9 4.74 -7.54 -3.10
CA VAL A 9 6.07 -7.58 -2.48
C VAL A 9 6.00 -7.32 -0.98
N ILE A 10 5.25 -6.30 -0.55
CA ILE A 10 5.08 -5.95 0.86
C ILE A 10 4.47 -7.13 1.65
N PHE A 11 3.35 -7.64 1.18
CA PHE A 11 2.64 -8.74 1.85
C PHE A 11 3.49 -10.02 1.89
N ALA A 12 4.09 -10.41 0.76
CA ALA A 12 4.89 -11.61 0.64
C ALA A 12 6.15 -11.55 1.52
N SER A 13 6.76 -10.37 1.65
CA SER A 13 7.94 -10.18 2.51
C SER A 13 7.57 -10.23 3.99
N THR A 14 6.54 -9.50 4.41
CA THR A 14 6.29 -9.25 5.84
C THR A 14 5.47 -10.33 6.53
N LEU A 15 4.44 -10.87 5.87
CA LEU A 15 3.56 -11.85 6.51
C LEU A 15 4.24 -13.21 6.72
N ASN A 16 5.09 -13.64 5.77
CA ASN A 16 5.76 -14.94 5.87
C ASN A 16 6.88 -14.95 6.92
N TYR A 17 7.49 -13.81 7.21
CA TYR A 17 8.65 -13.71 8.09
C TYR A 17 8.35 -13.06 9.44
N GLY A 18 7.12 -12.60 9.66
CA GLY A 18 6.74 -11.91 10.90
C GLY A 18 6.97 -12.72 12.15
N ALA A 19 6.71 -14.04 12.12
CA ALA A 19 6.96 -14.94 13.25
C ALA A 19 8.46 -15.09 13.53
N ILE A 20 9.29 -15.24 12.50
CA ILE A 20 10.74 -15.36 12.63
C ILE A 20 11.31 -14.10 13.27
N VAL A 21 10.86 -12.92 12.85
CA VAL A 21 11.32 -11.66 13.46
C VAL A 21 10.79 -11.51 14.89
N GLY A 22 9.50 -11.71 15.11
CA GLY A 22 8.89 -11.49 16.42
C GLY A 22 9.34 -12.51 17.47
N ILE A 23 9.33 -13.79 17.14
CA ILE A 23 9.59 -14.88 18.08
C ILE A 23 11.09 -15.19 18.13
N ASP A 24 11.69 -15.55 16.99
CA ASP A 24 13.04 -16.10 16.98
C ASP A 24 14.10 -15.00 17.13
N THR A 25 13.87 -13.81 16.57
CA THR A 25 14.88 -12.74 16.57
C THR A 25 14.69 -11.77 17.72
N LEU A 26 13.45 -11.30 17.96
CA LEU A 26 13.15 -10.35 19.03
C LEU A 26 12.82 -11.03 20.37
N GLY A 27 12.65 -12.35 20.41
CA GLY A 27 12.40 -13.11 21.63
C GLY A 27 11.00 -12.87 22.23
N ILE A 28 10.01 -12.49 21.42
CA ILE A 28 8.64 -12.31 21.90
C ILE A 28 8.05 -13.70 22.21
N PRO A 29 7.51 -13.93 23.43
CA PRO A 29 6.88 -15.21 23.77
C PRO A 29 5.73 -15.55 22.80
N ASN A 30 5.59 -16.82 22.43
CA ASN A 30 4.57 -17.29 21.48
C ASN A 30 3.15 -16.83 21.86
N ALA A 31 2.82 -16.87 23.17
CA ALA A 31 1.51 -16.40 23.65
C ALA A 31 1.32 -14.89 23.40
N THR A 32 2.35 -14.09 23.69
CA THR A 32 2.31 -12.64 23.45
C THR A 32 2.21 -12.35 21.95
N TYR A 33 2.96 -13.06 21.11
CA TYR A 33 2.89 -12.91 19.67
C TYR A 33 1.49 -13.23 19.12
N ALA A 34 0.86 -14.29 19.62
CA ALA A 34 -0.53 -14.63 19.25
C ALA A 34 -1.52 -13.52 19.63
N VAL A 35 -1.37 -12.90 20.82
CA VAL A 35 -2.18 -11.75 21.24
C VAL A 35 -1.96 -10.55 20.33
N VAL A 36 -0.70 -10.28 19.94
CA VAL A 36 -0.35 -9.20 19.01
C VAL A 36 -1.03 -9.41 17.63
N LEU A 37 -1.00 -10.63 17.11
CA LEU A 37 -1.69 -10.95 15.84
C LEU A 37 -3.22 -10.80 15.95
N MET A 38 -3.80 -11.23 17.07
CA MET A 38 -5.23 -11.07 17.31
C MET A 38 -5.61 -9.57 17.39
N ALA A 39 -4.86 -8.79 18.15
CA ALA A 39 -5.06 -7.34 18.26
C ALA A 39 -4.91 -6.64 16.88
N SER A 40 -3.88 -6.99 16.12
CA SER A 40 -3.66 -6.49 14.75
C SER A 40 -4.82 -6.83 13.81
N SER A 41 -5.37 -8.05 13.91
CA SER A 41 -6.50 -8.48 13.10
C SER A 41 -7.78 -7.71 13.43
N LEU A 42 -8.07 -7.48 14.71
CA LEU A 42 -9.19 -6.65 15.15
C LEU A 42 -9.02 -5.20 14.71
N ALA A 43 -7.81 -4.65 14.89
CA ALA A 43 -7.48 -3.32 14.42
C ALA A 43 -7.61 -3.22 12.87
N GLY A 44 -7.27 -4.28 12.14
CA GLY A 44 -7.44 -4.38 10.67
C GLY A 44 -8.90 -4.31 10.25
N ALA A 45 -9.78 -5.01 10.96
CA ALA A 45 -11.22 -4.92 10.73
C ALA A 45 -11.73 -3.49 10.97
N ALA A 46 -11.35 -2.87 12.08
CA ALA A 46 -11.71 -1.49 12.40
C ALA A 46 -11.15 -0.49 11.37
N ALA A 47 -9.87 -0.63 11.00
CA ALA A 47 -9.24 0.22 9.98
C ALA A 47 -9.95 0.10 8.63
N SER A 48 -10.38 -1.10 8.23
CA SER A 48 -11.11 -1.32 6.98
C SER A 48 -12.45 -0.57 6.96
N VAL A 49 -13.19 -0.56 8.07
CA VAL A 49 -14.45 0.20 8.21
C VAL A 49 -14.19 1.70 8.17
N ILE A 50 -13.19 2.18 8.93
CA ILE A 50 -12.82 3.60 8.99
C ILE A 50 -12.39 4.10 7.61
N LEU A 51 -11.52 3.36 6.93
CA LEU A 51 -11.03 3.74 5.60
C LEU A 51 -12.12 3.62 4.52
N GLY A 52 -13.05 2.68 4.66
CA GLY A 52 -14.24 2.61 3.80
C GLY A 52 -15.07 3.88 3.94
N TRP A 53 -15.45 4.23 5.15
CA TRP A 53 -16.21 5.45 5.44
C TRP A 53 -15.47 6.74 5.02
N LEU A 54 -14.15 6.80 5.23
CA LEU A 54 -13.33 7.92 4.80
C LEU A 54 -13.24 8.00 3.27
N SER A 55 -13.13 6.85 2.60
CA SER A 55 -13.09 6.75 1.13
C SER A 55 -14.34 7.32 0.46
N ASP A 56 -15.50 7.22 1.12
CA ASP A 56 -16.76 7.76 0.59
C ASP A 56 -16.85 9.30 0.76
N ARG A 57 -16.07 9.87 1.65
CA ARG A 57 -16.03 11.31 1.94
C ARG A 57 -14.92 12.06 1.23
N VAL A 58 -13.81 11.37 0.93
CA VAL A 58 -12.67 11.99 0.27
C VAL A 58 -12.94 12.11 -1.23
N ARG A 59 -12.78 13.31 -1.77
CA ARG A 59 -13.00 13.62 -3.19
C ARG A 59 -12.08 12.84 -4.12
N ASP A 60 -10.86 12.53 -3.69
CA ASP A 60 -9.87 11.77 -4.46
C ASP A 60 -9.31 10.62 -3.64
N ARG A 61 -9.72 9.40 -3.96
CA ARG A 61 -9.27 8.16 -3.29
C ARG A 61 -7.77 7.93 -3.36
N ARG A 62 -7.08 8.55 -4.31
CA ARG A 62 -5.61 8.46 -4.43
C ARG A 62 -4.90 9.01 -3.21
N LEU A 63 -5.47 10.03 -2.56
CA LEU A 63 -4.91 10.58 -1.32
C LEU A 63 -4.90 9.55 -0.18
N LEU A 64 -5.92 8.69 -0.12
CA LEU A 64 -5.96 7.60 0.87
C LEU A 64 -4.89 6.54 0.59
N VAL A 65 -4.65 6.22 -0.68
CA VAL A 65 -3.56 5.31 -1.06
C VAL A 65 -2.21 5.89 -0.63
N VAL A 66 -1.97 7.18 -0.88
CA VAL A 66 -0.74 7.87 -0.46
C VAL A 66 -0.61 7.87 1.06
N ALA A 67 -1.68 8.19 1.80
CA ALA A 67 -1.67 8.18 3.26
C ALA A 67 -1.34 6.79 3.83
N CYS A 68 -2.03 5.74 3.36
CA CYS A 68 -1.74 4.36 3.75
C CYS A 68 -0.31 3.94 3.40
N ALA A 69 0.18 4.34 2.22
CA ALA A 69 1.54 4.02 1.79
C ALA A 69 2.60 4.71 2.67
N LEU A 70 2.41 5.99 2.98
CA LEU A 70 3.34 6.70 3.87
C LEU A 70 3.30 6.14 5.30
N THR A 71 2.11 5.82 5.81
CA THR A 71 1.96 5.16 7.12
C THR A 71 2.72 3.83 7.15
N GLY A 72 2.58 3.01 6.10
CA GLY A 72 3.33 1.76 5.96
C GLY A 72 4.84 1.97 5.88
N ALA A 73 5.30 2.91 5.05
CA ALA A 73 6.72 3.22 4.92
C ALA A 73 7.36 3.65 6.25
N ILE A 74 6.67 4.53 7.01
CA ILE A 74 7.13 4.97 8.32
C ILE A 74 7.16 3.81 9.32
N GLY A 75 6.09 3.01 9.40
CA GLY A 75 6.02 1.90 10.35
C GLY A 75 7.05 0.81 10.08
N PHE A 76 7.15 0.35 8.84
CA PHE A 76 8.15 -0.68 8.49
C PHE A 76 9.57 -0.15 8.56
N GLY A 77 9.79 1.11 8.19
CA GLY A 77 11.06 1.80 8.39
C GLY A 77 11.44 1.90 9.88
N ALA A 78 10.48 2.14 10.77
CA ALA A 78 10.73 2.15 12.20
C ALA A 78 11.15 0.77 12.73
N ILE A 79 10.50 -0.33 12.34
CA ILE A 79 10.94 -1.68 12.71
C ILE A 79 12.37 -1.95 12.22
N TYR A 80 12.68 -1.57 10.99
CA TYR A 80 14.01 -1.74 10.41
C TYR A 80 15.10 -1.01 11.19
N LEU A 81 14.83 0.24 11.60
CA LEU A 81 15.82 1.10 12.26
C LEU A 81 15.97 0.81 13.76
N ILE A 82 14.85 0.60 14.47
CA ILE A 82 14.84 0.52 15.92
C ILE A 82 15.13 -0.92 16.40
N ARG A 83 14.59 -1.93 15.72
CA ARG A 83 14.86 -3.36 15.92
C ARG A 83 14.59 -3.87 17.35
N ASP A 84 13.54 -3.35 18.00
CA ASP A 84 13.14 -3.76 19.34
C ASP A 84 11.73 -4.37 19.38
N GLN A 85 11.40 -5.06 20.49
CA GLN A 85 10.10 -5.69 20.70
C GLN A 85 8.97 -4.67 20.71
N LEU A 86 9.18 -3.51 21.34
CA LEU A 86 8.13 -2.51 21.50
C LEU A 86 7.74 -1.88 20.19
N SER A 87 8.71 -1.47 19.36
CA SER A 87 8.44 -0.92 18.03
C SER A 87 7.76 -1.95 17.12
N PHE A 88 8.18 -3.22 17.19
CA PHE A 88 7.53 -4.30 16.45
C PHE A 88 6.06 -4.47 16.84
N ILE A 89 5.74 -4.53 18.13
CA ILE A 89 4.38 -4.68 18.63
C ILE A 89 3.53 -3.46 18.27
N LEU A 90 4.03 -2.25 18.51
CA LEU A 90 3.29 -1.01 18.20
C LEU A 90 3.00 -0.89 16.70
N VAL A 91 3.98 -1.14 15.84
CA VAL A 91 3.78 -1.09 14.40
C VAL A 91 2.82 -2.18 13.94
N THR A 92 2.95 -3.41 14.44
CA THR A 92 2.07 -4.50 14.08
C THR A 92 0.61 -4.24 14.47
N CYS A 93 0.37 -3.68 15.65
CA CYS A 93 -0.98 -3.44 16.15
C CYS A 93 -1.61 -2.14 15.63
N ALA A 94 -0.82 -1.06 15.48
CA ALA A 94 -1.36 0.27 15.19
C ALA A 94 -1.12 0.74 13.76
N VAL A 95 -0.04 0.33 13.11
CA VAL A 95 0.37 0.82 11.78
C VAL A 95 0.00 -0.16 10.67
N MET A 96 0.32 -1.45 10.84
CA MET A 96 0.03 -2.48 9.83
C MET A 96 -1.43 -2.55 9.39
N PRO A 97 -2.43 -2.43 10.29
CA PRO A 97 -3.83 -2.44 9.90
C PRO A 97 -4.19 -1.40 8.84
N PHE A 98 -3.70 -0.18 8.99
CA PHE A 98 -3.91 0.90 8.02
C PHE A 98 -3.05 0.71 6.77
N ALA A 99 -1.81 0.28 6.92
CA ALA A 99 -0.92 0.01 5.80
C ALA A 99 -1.47 -1.09 4.88
N PHE A 100 -1.99 -2.18 5.44
CA PHE A 100 -2.52 -3.29 4.64
C PHE A 100 -3.87 -3.00 3.98
N ALA A 101 -4.63 -2.05 4.48
CA ALA A 101 -5.83 -1.58 3.81
C ALA A 101 -5.54 -0.92 2.43
N ILE A 102 -4.29 -0.62 2.12
CA ILE A 102 -3.86 -0.08 0.81
C ILE A 102 -4.30 -0.97 -0.36
N PHE A 103 -4.32 -2.30 -0.19
CA PHE A 103 -4.76 -3.22 -1.24
C PHE A 103 -6.20 -2.93 -1.68
N SER A 104 -7.11 -2.79 -0.72
CA SER A 104 -8.52 -2.49 -1.00
C SER A 104 -8.68 -1.12 -1.67
N GLN A 105 -7.90 -0.13 -1.26
CA GLN A 105 -7.95 1.22 -1.85
C GLN A 105 -7.42 1.24 -3.30
N ILE A 106 -6.32 0.52 -3.58
CA ILE A 106 -5.79 0.38 -4.94
C ILE A 106 -6.80 -0.34 -5.84
N MET A 107 -7.41 -1.43 -5.35
CA MET A 107 -8.41 -2.20 -6.11
C MET A 107 -9.68 -1.39 -6.37
N ALA A 108 -10.16 -0.65 -5.37
CA ALA A 108 -11.33 0.22 -5.53
C ALA A 108 -11.07 1.33 -6.57
N HIS A 109 -9.89 1.97 -6.51
CA HIS A 109 -9.48 2.96 -7.49
C HIS A 109 -9.39 2.37 -8.91
N ALA A 110 -8.74 1.21 -9.05
CA ALA A 110 -8.62 0.51 -10.33
C ALA A 110 -10.00 0.15 -10.91
N ARG A 111 -10.92 -0.35 -10.07
CA ARG A 111 -12.27 -0.72 -10.50
C ARG A 111 -13.04 0.47 -11.08
N VAL A 112 -13.03 1.60 -10.40
CA VAL A 112 -13.72 2.81 -10.88
C VAL A 112 -13.18 3.24 -12.24
N HIS A 113 -11.86 3.30 -12.41
CA HIS A 113 -11.24 3.69 -13.67
C HIS A 113 -11.51 2.71 -14.80
N LEU A 114 -11.37 1.41 -14.55
CA LEU A 114 -11.55 0.38 -15.57
C LEU A 114 -13.01 0.26 -16.01
N THR A 115 -13.96 0.38 -15.08
CA THR A 115 -15.40 0.36 -15.42
C THR A 115 -15.77 1.58 -16.25
N ALA A 116 -15.20 2.74 -15.99
CA ALA A 116 -15.45 3.96 -16.76
C ALA A 116 -14.79 3.92 -18.16
N ALA A 117 -13.56 3.40 -18.26
CA ALA A 117 -12.79 3.41 -19.50
C ALA A 117 -13.14 2.25 -20.45
N GLN A 118 -13.42 1.05 -19.92
CA GLN A 118 -13.68 -0.16 -20.70
C GLN A 118 -14.69 -1.08 -19.99
N PRO A 119 -15.99 -0.76 -20.00
CA PRO A 119 -17.02 -1.51 -19.26
C PRO A 119 -17.04 -3.00 -19.55
N GLY A 120 -16.90 -3.39 -20.84
CA GLY A 120 -16.96 -4.78 -21.28
C GLY A 120 -15.72 -5.62 -20.95
N ARG A 121 -14.63 -5.02 -20.47
CA ARG A 121 -13.36 -5.71 -20.13
C ARG A 121 -12.93 -5.46 -18.68
N ALA A 122 -13.70 -4.72 -17.91
CA ALA A 122 -13.33 -4.31 -16.55
C ALA A 122 -13.06 -5.51 -15.64
N ASP A 123 -13.91 -6.53 -15.66
CA ASP A 123 -13.75 -7.71 -14.80
C ASP A 123 -12.51 -8.54 -15.18
N PHE A 124 -12.24 -8.70 -16.47
CA PHE A 124 -11.01 -9.34 -16.94
C PHE A 124 -9.76 -8.58 -16.48
N MET A 125 -9.74 -7.27 -16.63
CA MET A 125 -8.60 -6.43 -16.21
C MET A 125 -8.40 -6.45 -14.70
N ILE A 126 -9.48 -6.48 -13.91
CA ILE A 126 -9.40 -6.62 -12.44
C ILE A 126 -8.82 -7.98 -12.07
N SER A 127 -9.22 -9.06 -12.76
CA SER A 127 -8.66 -10.39 -12.55
C SER A 127 -7.18 -10.43 -12.92
N ALA A 128 -6.76 -9.81 -14.02
CA ALA A 128 -5.36 -9.68 -14.40
C ALA A 128 -4.55 -8.90 -13.35
N LEU A 129 -5.11 -7.85 -12.76
CA LEU A 129 -4.46 -7.11 -11.67
C LEU A 129 -4.26 -7.96 -10.42
N ARG A 130 -5.22 -8.82 -10.06
CA ARG A 130 -5.09 -9.79 -8.96
C ARG A 130 -4.01 -10.82 -9.26
N THR A 131 -3.89 -11.25 -10.51
CA THR A 131 -2.83 -12.17 -10.95
C THR A 131 -1.45 -11.53 -10.76
N VAL A 132 -1.28 -10.25 -11.10
CA VAL A 132 -0.01 -9.52 -10.84
C VAL A 132 0.36 -9.53 -9.36
N PHE A 133 -0.60 -9.32 -8.47
CA PHE A 133 -0.39 -9.44 -7.03
C PHE A 133 0.00 -10.86 -6.62
N ALA A 134 -0.70 -11.89 -7.13
CA ALA A 134 -0.42 -13.30 -6.83
C ALA A 134 0.96 -13.74 -7.34
N VAL A 135 1.40 -13.24 -8.50
CA VAL A 135 2.74 -13.50 -9.04
C VAL A 135 3.83 -12.96 -8.09
N ALA A 136 3.63 -11.75 -7.54
CA ALA A 136 4.56 -11.23 -6.52
C ALA A 136 4.62 -12.16 -5.28
N TRP A 137 3.47 -12.67 -4.82
CA TRP A 137 3.40 -13.64 -3.73
C TRP A 137 4.17 -14.94 -3.98
N ALA A 138 4.20 -15.42 -5.22
CA ALA A 138 4.91 -16.64 -5.59
C ALA A 138 6.43 -16.40 -5.73
N ILE A 139 6.81 -15.26 -6.26
CA ILE A 139 8.22 -14.99 -6.64
C ILE A 139 9.01 -14.35 -5.49
N VAL A 140 8.43 -13.45 -4.72
CA VAL A 140 9.14 -12.62 -3.74
C VAL A 140 9.73 -13.40 -2.55
N PRO A 141 9.03 -14.37 -1.91
CA PRO A 141 9.53 -15.02 -0.71
C PRO A 141 10.92 -15.67 -0.85
N PRO A 142 11.23 -16.39 -1.95
CA PRO A 142 12.58 -16.95 -2.12
C PRO A 142 13.68 -15.88 -2.14
N PHE A 143 13.47 -14.77 -2.83
CA PHE A 143 14.46 -13.69 -2.92
C PHE A 143 14.65 -12.97 -1.58
N VAL A 144 13.54 -12.71 -0.89
CA VAL A 144 13.58 -12.11 0.45
C VAL A 144 14.21 -13.05 1.47
N GLY A 145 13.97 -14.36 1.34
CA GLY A 145 14.62 -15.38 2.16
C GLY A 145 16.14 -15.41 1.97
N ILE A 146 16.61 -15.34 0.73
CA ILE A 146 18.06 -15.26 0.42
C ILE A 146 18.66 -13.97 1.00
N LEU A 147 17.97 -12.83 0.85
CA LEU A 147 18.40 -11.56 1.42
C LEU A 147 18.49 -11.64 2.94
N ALA A 148 17.47 -12.14 3.60
CA ALA A 148 17.43 -12.30 5.06
C ALA A 148 18.54 -13.23 5.58
N ALA A 149 18.82 -14.31 4.86
CA ALA A 149 19.88 -15.26 5.22
C ALA A 149 21.31 -14.70 5.00
N SER A 150 21.49 -13.82 4.01
CA SER A 150 22.79 -13.26 3.67
C SER A 150 23.16 -12.00 4.49
N THR A 151 22.17 -11.30 5.06
CA THR A 151 22.39 -10.04 5.77
C THR A 151 21.71 -10.03 7.16
N SER A 152 20.44 -9.66 7.19
CA SER A 152 19.61 -9.63 8.41
C SER A 152 18.15 -9.82 8.06
N VAL A 153 17.42 -10.52 8.93
CA VAL A 153 15.97 -10.68 8.76
C VAL A 153 15.22 -9.33 8.79
N PHE A 154 15.79 -8.30 9.38
CA PHE A 154 15.20 -6.95 9.38
C PHE A 154 15.22 -6.28 8.01
N GLU A 155 16.06 -6.70 7.06
CA GLU A 155 16.09 -6.17 5.69
C GLU A 155 14.75 -6.37 4.95
N ILE A 156 13.96 -7.33 5.39
CA ILE A 156 12.59 -7.56 4.92
C ILE A 156 11.74 -6.30 5.07
N TYR A 157 11.88 -5.61 6.21
CA TYR A 157 11.15 -4.38 6.51
C TYR A 157 11.68 -3.18 5.72
N ALA A 158 12.98 -3.15 5.42
CA ALA A 158 13.54 -2.15 4.51
C ALA A 158 12.96 -2.31 3.09
N VAL A 159 12.88 -3.55 2.59
CA VAL A 159 12.25 -3.86 1.29
C VAL A 159 10.78 -3.45 1.29
N ALA A 160 10.04 -3.77 2.35
CA ALA A 160 8.63 -3.39 2.48
C ALA A 160 8.45 -1.86 2.54
N ALA A 161 9.26 -1.15 3.32
CA ALA A 161 9.24 0.31 3.41
C ALA A 161 9.55 0.96 2.05
N ALA A 162 10.56 0.46 1.32
CA ALA A 162 10.89 0.93 -0.01
C ALA A 162 9.74 0.69 -1.01
N ALA A 163 9.10 -0.47 -0.97
CA ALA A 163 7.95 -0.78 -1.81
C ALA A 163 6.76 0.14 -1.53
N PHE A 164 6.50 0.48 -0.25
CA PHE A 164 5.49 1.47 0.12
C PHE A 164 5.82 2.87 -0.42
N LEU A 165 7.09 3.30 -0.34
CA LEU A 165 7.52 4.59 -0.92
C LEU A 165 7.33 4.63 -2.44
N VAL A 166 7.61 3.53 -3.14
CA VAL A 166 7.35 3.43 -4.58
C VAL A 166 5.86 3.58 -4.88
N ILE A 167 4.98 2.93 -4.11
CA ILE A 167 3.52 3.10 -4.28
C ILE A 167 3.12 4.55 -4.04
N ALA A 168 3.60 5.18 -2.96
CA ALA A 168 3.33 6.58 -2.66
C ALA A 168 3.77 7.49 -3.82
N ALA A 169 4.99 7.30 -4.32
CA ALA A 169 5.52 8.07 -5.44
C ALA A 169 4.68 7.93 -6.72
N ILE A 170 4.24 6.71 -7.08
CA ILE A 170 3.38 6.48 -8.23
C ILE A 170 2.08 7.29 -8.11
N TYR A 171 1.41 7.25 -6.95
CA TYR A 171 0.15 7.95 -6.76
C TYR A 171 0.33 9.47 -6.63
N LEU A 172 1.43 9.95 -6.05
CA LEU A 172 1.76 11.38 -6.04
C LEU A 172 2.03 11.92 -7.44
N VAL A 173 2.76 11.18 -8.27
CA VAL A 173 2.98 11.56 -9.68
C VAL A 173 1.65 11.61 -10.43
N MET A 174 0.75 10.64 -10.25
CA MET A 174 -0.58 10.65 -10.86
C MET A 174 -1.41 11.87 -10.42
N LEU A 175 -1.36 12.22 -9.14
CA LEU A 175 -2.05 13.41 -8.63
C LEU A 175 -1.49 14.70 -9.21
N TRP A 176 -0.18 14.78 -9.37
CA TRP A 176 0.50 15.96 -9.91
C TRP A 176 0.23 16.16 -11.40
N THR A 177 0.31 15.08 -12.20
CA THR A 177 0.05 15.13 -13.65
C THR A 177 -1.39 15.54 -13.98
N ASP A 178 -2.39 15.05 -13.24
CA ASP A 178 -3.78 15.42 -13.46
C ASP A 178 -4.05 16.88 -13.08
N ARG A 179 -3.42 17.39 -12.01
CA ARG A 179 -3.51 18.81 -11.65
C ARG A 179 -2.87 19.70 -12.71
N ALA A 180 -1.72 19.32 -13.26
CA ALA A 180 -1.05 20.04 -14.33
C ALA A 180 -1.90 20.08 -15.61
N ALA A 181 -2.51 18.96 -15.99
CA ALA A 181 -3.42 18.90 -17.13
C ALA A 181 -4.65 19.81 -16.96
N TRP A 182 -5.24 19.82 -15.75
CA TRP A 182 -6.40 20.68 -15.45
C TRP A 182 -6.07 22.16 -15.49
N THR A 183 -4.90 22.59 -14.97
CA THR A 183 -4.44 23.99 -15.04
C THR A 183 -4.12 24.41 -16.46
N ALA A 184 -3.47 23.55 -17.26
CA ALA A 184 -3.18 23.80 -18.65
C ALA A 184 -4.47 23.95 -19.50
N GLY A 185 -5.47 23.08 -19.25
CA GLY A 185 -6.77 23.15 -19.91
C GLY A 185 -7.53 24.46 -19.62
N LYS A 186 -7.49 24.95 -18.37
CA LYS A 186 -8.06 26.25 -18.01
C LYS A 186 -7.36 27.43 -18.68
N ALA A 187 -6.02 27.38 -18.76
CA ALA A 187 -5.24 28.43 -19.42
C ALA A 187 -5.49 28.46 -20.95
N GLY A 188 -5.67 27.29 -21.58
CA GLY A 188 -6.02 27.17 -22.99
C GLY A 188 -7.43 27.65 -23.30
N GLY A 189 -8.41 27.29 -22.45
CA GLY A 189 -9.82 27.72 -22.59
C GLY A 189 -10.04 29.23 -22.41
N ALA A 190 -9.22 29.87 -21.55
CA ALA A 190 -9.27 31.32 -21.37
C ALA A 190 -8.73 32.11 -22.60
N ARG A 191 -7.88 31.48 -23.42
CA ARG A 191 -7.38 32.07 -24.69
C ARG A 191 -8.34 31.93 -25.85
N ALA A 192 -9.32 31.04 -25.77
CA ALA A 192 -10.31 30.76 -26.81
C ALA A 192 -11.65 31.47 -26.59
N ALA A 193 -11.70 32.59 -25.84
CA ALA A 193 -12.90 33.40 -25.71
C ALA A 193 -13.27 33.98 -27.09
N PRO A 194 -14.49 33.78 -27.60
CA PRO A 194 -14.86 34.25 -28.93
C PRO A 194 -14.85 35.79 -28.94
N VAL A 195 -14.17 36.32 -29.96
CA VAL A 195 -14.29 37.71 -30.36
C VAL A 195 -15.76 37.97 -30.67
N ARG A 196 -16.45 38.80 -29.90
CA ARG A 196 -17.82 39.25 -30.19
C ARG A 196 -17.80 39.98 -31.53
N PRO A 197 -18.58 39.58 -32.53
CA PRO A 197 -18.76 40.39 -33.71
C PRO A 197 -19.52 41.68 -33.33
N THR A 198 -18.99 42.80 -33.73
CA THR A 198 -19.61 44.12 -33.67
C THR A 198 -20.75 44.24 -34.67
#